data_a0db76df61efa2ed4e5a29bbe8a910d9
#
_entry.id   a0db76df61efa2ed4e5a29bbe8a910d9
#
_cell.length_a   1.000
_cell.length_b   1.000
_cell.length_c   1.000
_cell.angle_alpha   90.00
_cell.angle_beta   90.00
_cell.angle_gamma   90.00
#
_symmetry.space_group_name_H-M   'P 1'
#
loop_
_entity.id
_entity.type
_entity.pdbx_description
1 polymer ?
#
loop_
_entity_poly.entity_id
_entity_poly.type
_entity_poly.pdbx_seq_one_letter_code
_entity_poly.pdbx_strand_id
1 'polypeptide(L)'
;MLAVVVLPGCASAVPKPPNDGSMSTATTRAVPFVAPVGFRAVTITVTAPDGTSRRHCVWLAATEQELQQGLQGVTDPELGGRSGMLFSFPDDSRVAFWMKDTVMPLSIAWFDAAGAFVSSADMEPCPAGTRSCPTRSAARPYRSAVEVPSGRLDELGLTPGSTLRLGEACA
;
A
#
# COMPACT_ATOMS: atom_id res chain seq x y z
N MET A 1 53.70 63.79 30.24
CA MET A 1 54.30 62.47 30.48
C MET A 1 53.24 61.58 31.10
N LEU A 2 52.56 60.71 30.29
CA LEU A 2 51.59 59.75 30.77
C LEU A 2 52.29 58.40 30.80
N ALA A 3 52.33 57.79 31.97
CA ALA A 3 52.83 56.41 32.15
C ALA A 3 51.75 55.40 31.83
N VAL A 4 51.99 54.49 30.89
CA VAL A 4 51.12 53.36 30.56
C VAL A 4 51.55 52.19 31.44
N VAL A 5 50.62 51.74 32.29
CA VAL A 5 50.77 50.52 33.10
C VAL A 5 50.19 49.32 32.28
N VAL A 6 51.05 48.36 31.90
CA VAL A 6 50.71 47.12 31.29
C VAL A 6 50.45 46.06 32.39
N LEU A 7 49.24 45.55 32.50
CA LEU A 7 48.92 44.47 33.39
C LEU A 7 49.07 43.09 32.63
N PRO A 8 49.63 42.06 33.28
CA PRO A 8 49.76 40.73 32.68
C PRO A 8 48.43 40.02 32.64
N GLY A 9 48.04 39.56 31.44
CA GLY A 9 46.82 38.79 31.23
C GLY A 9 46.91 37.35 31.77
N CYS A 10 45.96 36.95 32.62
CA CYS A 10 45.77 35.59 33.04
C CYS A 10 45.23 34.79 31.88
N ALA A 11 45.97 33.82 31.36
CA ALA A 11 45.52 32.84 30.42
C ALA A 11 44.64 31.81 31.15
N SER A 12 43.32 31.86 30.93
CA SER A 12 42.39 30.83 31.39
C SER A 12 42.49 29.64 30.46
N ALA A 13 42.96 28.51 30.99
CA ALA A 13 42.92 27.23 30.30
C ALA A 13 41.46 26.76 30.14
N VAL A 14 41.01 26.60 28.90
CA VAL A 14 39.71 25.99 28.57
C VAL A 14 39.83 24.50 28.76
N PRO A 15 38.99 23.86 29.59
CA PRO A 15 39.00 22.39 29.71
C PRO A 15 38.50 21.75 28.40
N LYS A 16 39.30 20.80 27.91
CA LYS A 16 38.97 19.96 26.77
C LYS A 16 37.75 19.09 27.13
N PRO A 17 36.66 19.02 26.31
CA PRO A 17 35.55 18.13 26.58
C PRO A 17 36.00 16.67 26.48
N PRO A 18 35.42 15.77 27.30
CA PRO A 18 35.73 14.34 27.21
C PRO A 18 35.22 13.78 25.87
N ASN A 19 36.11 13.03 25.21
CA ASN A 19 35.84 12.31 23.97
C ASN A 19 35.10 11.01 24.35
N ASP A 20 33.79 11.07 24.61
CA ASP A 20 32.95 9.88 24.68
C ASP A 20 32.38 9.57 23.29
N GLY A 21 33.26 9.11 22.43
CA GLY A 21 32.93 8.54 21.14
C GLY A 21 32.45 7.10 21.26
N SER A 22 31.38 6.86 22.01
CA SER A 22 30.61 5.61 21.87
C SER A 22 29.26 5.92 21.22
N MET A 23 29.31 6.16 19.91
CA MET A 23 28.09 6.04 19.10
C MET A 23 27.70 4.57 19.09
N SER A 24 26.85 4.18 20.04
CA SER A 24 26.11 2.93 19.98
C SER A 24 25.22 3.03 18.74
N THR A 25 25.67 2.46 17.63
CA THR A 25 24.82 2.22 16.46
C THR A 25 23.78 1.19 16.89
N ALA A 26 22.65 1.65 17.37
CA ALA A 26 21.47 0.81 17.52
C ALA A 26 21.13 0.32 16.11
N THR A 27 21.55 -0.90 15.78
CA THR A 27 21.11 -1.60 14.58
C THR A 27 19.62 -1.85 14.77
N THR A 28 18.81 -0.93 14.26
CA THR A 28 17.36 -1.14 14.15
C THR A 28 17.18 -2.32 13.20
N ARG A 29 16.94 -3.50 13.75
CA ARG A 29 16.61 -4.69 12.98
C ARG A 29 15.33 -4.39 12.21
N ALA A 30 15.45 -4.16 10.91
CA ALA A 30 14.31 -3.95 10.04
C ALA A 30 13.39 -5.16 10.18
N VAL A 31 12.13 -4.94 10.55
CA VAL A 31 11.11 -5.99 10.54
C VAL A 31 10.88 -6.32 9.06
N PRO A 32 11.03 -7.58 8.64
CA PRO A 32 10.82 -7.93 7.23
C PRO A 32 9.37 -7.64 6.84
N PHE A 33 9.16 -7.10 5.65
CA PHE A 33 7.83 -6.93 5.09
C PHE A 33 7.17 -8.30 4.86
N VAL A 34 5.87 -8.37 5.12
CA VAL A 34 5.04 -9.55 4.88
C VAL A 34 4.30 -9.34 3.55
N ALA A 35 4.69 -10.12 2.53
CA ALA A 35 4.01 -10.15 1.23
C ALA A 35 2.79 -11.09 1.26
N PRO A 36 1.84 -10.95 0.32
CA PRO A 36 0.75 -11.89 0.15
C PRO A 36 1.26 -13.32 -0.10
N VAL A 37 0.68 -14.32 0.59
CA VAL A 37 1.04 -15.74 0.43
C VAL A 37 -0.22 -16.58 0.18
N GLY A 38 -0.07 -17.66 -0.57
CA GLY A 38 -1.18 -18.58 -0.86
C GLY A 38 -2.05 -18.19 -2.06
N PHE A 39 -1.73 -17.08 -2.73
CA PHE A 39 -2.43 -16.63 -3.93
C PHE A 39 -1.62 -16.96 -5.20
N ARG A 40 -2.32 -17.23 -6.29
CA ARG A 40 -1.71 -17.26 -7.63
C ARG A 40 -1.68 -15.85 -8.22
N ALA A 41 -0.73 -15.59 -9.11
CA ALA A 41 -0.65 -14.33 -9.84
C ALA A 41 -1.26 -14.48 -11.23
N VAL A 42 -1.98 -13.45 -11.68
CA VAL A 42 -2.63 -13.37 -13.00
C VAL A 42 -2.39 -12.02 -13.64
N THR A 43 -2.40 -12.00 -14.97
CA THR A 43 -2.40 -10.75 -15.72
C THR A 43 -3.79 -10.14 -15.73
N ILE A 44 -3.88 -8.84 -15.49
CA ILE A 44 -5.04 -8.03 -15.85
C ILE A 44 -4.65 -7.10 -17.00
N THR A 45 -5.58 -6.86 -17.91
CA THR A 45 -5.46 -5.80 -18.92
C THR A 45 -6.44 -4.70 -18.58
N VAL A 46 -5.93 -3.51 -18.37
CA VAL A 46 -6.73 -2.31 -18.13
C VAL A 46 -6.68 -1.44 -19.38
N THR A 47 -7.84 -1.08 -19.91
CA THR A 47 -7.95 -0.14 -21.02
C THR A 47 -8.55 1.17 -20.50
N ALA A 48 -7.77 2.23 -20.60
CA ALA A 48 -8.17 3.57 -20.18
C ALA A 48 -9.21 4.18 -21.18
N PRO A 49 -9.92 5.26 -20.80
CA PRO A 49 -10.93 5.90 -21.67
C PRO A 49 -10.38 6.39 -23.01
N ASP A 50 -9.09 6.71 -23.09
CA ASP A 50 -8.38 7.10 -24.32
C ASP A 50 -8.04 5.94 -25.24
N GLY A 51 -8.39 4.70 -24.87
CA GLY A 51 -8.08 3.47 -25.58
C GLY A 51 -6.70 2.87 -25.27
N THR A 52 -5.87 3.53 -24.47
CA THR A 52 -4.57 3.00 -24.05
C THR A 52 -4.75 1.78 -23.17
N SER A 53 -4.11 0.67 -23.54
CA SER A 53 -4.16 -0.58 -22.78
C SER A 53 -2.85 -0.85 -22.07
N ARG A 54 -2.92 -1.27 -20.80
CA ARG A 54 -1.78 -1.66 -19.98
C ARG A 54 -2.02 -3.04 -19.37
N ARG A 55 -0.95 -3.80 -19.21
CA ARG A 55 -0.99 -5.13 -18.59
C ARG A 55 -0.26 -5.07 -17.26
N HIS A 56 -0.90 -5.62 -16.22
CA HIS A 56 -0.34 -5.69 -14.88
C HIS A 56 -0.43 -7.12 -14.36
N CYS A 57 0.60 -7.54 -13.61
CA CYS A 57 0.56 -8.79 -12.88
C CYS A 57 0.07 -8.52 -11.46
N VAL A 58 -1.02 -9.17 -11.06
CA VAL A 58 -1.69 -8.99 -9.76
C VAL A 58 -1.92 -10.33 -9.08
N TRP A 59 -2.05 -10.34 -7.77
CA TRP A 59 -2.56 -11.51 -7.04
C TRP A 59 -4.03 -11.74 -7.36
N LEU A 60 -4.49 -13.00 -7.36
CA LEU A 60 -5.89 -13.34 -7.58
C LEU A 60 -6.49 -13.98 -6.33
N ALA A 61 -7.59 -13.41 -5.85
CA ALA A 61 -8.50 -13.97 -4.87
C ALA A 61 -9.80 -14.39 -5.60
N ALA A 62 -10.09 -15.69 -5.67
CA ALA A 62 -11.25 -16.23 -6.39
C ALA A 62 -11.99 -17.32 -5.62
N THR A 63 -11.37 -17.97 -4.63
CA THR A 63 -12.05 -18.89 -3.71
C THR A 63 -12.62 -18.12 -2.52
N GLU A 64 -13.62 -18.67 -1.85
CA GLU A 64 -14.22 -18.04 -0.67
C GLU A 64 -13.18 -17.69 0.39
N GLN A 65 -12.23 -18.60 0.65
CA GLN A 65 -11.15 -18.37 1.60
C GLN A 65 -10.24 -17.21 1.16
N GLU A 66 -9.84 -17.17 -0.11
CA GLU A 66 -8.98 -16.09 -0.65
C GLU A 66 -9.71 -14.73 -0.63
N LEU A 67 -11.01 -14.71 -0.99
CA LEU A 67 -11.85 -13.51 -0.96
C LEU A 67 -12.00 -12.96 0.47
N GLN A 68 -12.07 -13.84 1.49
CA GLN A 68 -12.11 -13.44 2.88
C GLN A 68 -10.75 -12.97 3.41
N GLN A 69 -9.67 -13.62 2.99
CA GLN A 69 -8.30 -13.30 3.43
C GLN A 69 -7.83 -11.96 2.84
N GLY A 70 -7.95 -11.77 1.54
CA GLY A 70 -7.45 -10.58 0.84
C GLY A 70 -6.05 -10.18 1.27
N LEU A 71 -5.85 -8.89 1.56
CA LEU A 71 -4.57 -8.32 1.99
C LEU A 71 -4.42 -8.21 3.52
N GLN A 72 -5.17 -9.01 4.30
CA GLN A 72 -5.02 -9.04 5.77
C GLN A 72 -3.59 -9.44 6.17
N GLY A 73 -3.01 -8.70 7.12
CA GLY A 73 -1.66 -8.94 7.65
C GLY A 73 -0.51 -8.62 6.69
N VAL A 74 -0.79 -8.20 5.46
CA VAL A 74 0.22 -7.78 4.50
C VAL A 74 0.79 -6.42 4.93
N THR A 75 2.12 -6.34 4.99
CA THR A 75 2.85 -5.10 5.35
C THR A 75 3.80 -4.64 4.24
N ASP A 76 3.93 -5.44 3.17
CA ASP A 76 4.77 -5.10 2.02
C ASP A 76 4.01 -4.16 1.07
N PRO A 77 4.41 -2.88 0.94
CA PRO A 77 3.76 -1.94 0.04
C PRO A 77 3.96 -2.27 -1.44
N GLU A 78 4.93 -3.12 -1.76
CA GLU A 78 5.16 -3.61 -3.12
C GLU A 78 4.46 -4.95 -3.40
N LEU A 79 3.69 -5.47 -2.43
CA LEU A 79 2.87 -6.68 -2.57
C LEU A 79 3.64 -7.88 -3.14
N GLY A 80 4.91 -8.05 -2.78
CA GLY A 80 5.78 -9.10 -3.32
C GLY A 80 6.10 -8.91 -4.81
N GLY A 81 6.13 -7.66 -5.28
CA GLY A 81 6.42 -7.30 -6.68
C GLY A 81 5.21 -7.40 -7.60
N ARG A 82 3.99 -7.37 -7.07
CA ARG A 82 2.74 -7.34 -7.84
C ARG A 82 2.07 -5.98 -7.74
N SER A 83 1.35 -5.62 -8.81
CA SER A 83 0.72 -4.28 -8.89
C SER A 83 -0.52 -4.13 -8.00
N GLY A 84 -1.08 -5.22 -7.50
CA GLY A 84 -2.30 -5.21 -6.69
C GLY A 84 -2.85 -6.61 -6.46
N MET A 85 -4.12 -6.67 -5.97
CA MET A 85 -4.88 -7.91 -5.82
C MET A 85 -6.23 -7.77 -6.51
N LEU A 86 -6.54 -8.73 -7.41
CA LEU A 86 -7.83 -8.86 -8.06
C LEU A 86 -8.72 -9.81 -7.26
N PHE A 87 -9.88 -9.36 -6.85
CA PHE A 87 -10.98 -10.15 -6.31
C PHE A 87 -11.94 -10.48 -7.45
N SER A 88 -12.17 -11.75 -7.72
CA SER A 88 -13.04 -12.22 -8.81
C SER A 88 -14.20 -13.04 -8.25
N PHE A 89 -15.42 -12.59 -8.53
CA PHE A 89 -16.65 -13.23 -8.06
C PHE A 89 -17.32 -14.01 -9.21
N PRO A 90 -17.88 -15.20 -8.95
CA PRO A 90 -18.56 -15.98 -9.98
C PRO A 90 -19.84 -15.30 -10.48
N ASP A 91 -20.50 -14.53 -9.61
CA ASP A 91 -21.75 -13.83 -9.87
C ASP A 91 -21.65 -12.34 -9.48
N ASP A 92 -22.64 -11.55 -9.89
CA ASP A 92 -22.72 -10.14 -9.49
C ASP A 92 -22.84 -10.00 -7.98
N SER A 93 -21.94 -9.23 -7.40
CA SER A 93 -21.78 -9.04 -5.96
C SER A 93 -22.21 -7.63 -5.54
N ARG A 94 -22.66 -7.50 -4.29
CA ARG A 94 -22.86 -6.25 -3.54
C ARG A 94 -22.15 -6.29 -2.19
N VAL A 95 -21.28 -7.28 -1.98
CA VAL A 95 -20.52 -7.43 -0.73
C VAL A 95 -19.68 -6.18 -0.50
N ALA A 96 -19.74 -5.65 0.71
CA ALA A 96 -18.90 -4.53 1.10
C ALA A 96 -17.50 -5.03 1.47
N PHE A 97 -16.49 -4.28 1.08
CA PHE A 97 -15.10 -4.51 1.50
C PHE A 97 -14.83 -3.87 2.85
N TRP A 98 -13.99 -4.48 3.64
CA TRP A 98 -13.58 -4.01 4.97
C TRP A 98 -12.06 -4.12 5.12
N MET A 99 -11.50 -3.33 6.00
CA MET A 99 -10.05 -3.28 6.25
C MET A 99 -9.64 -4.07 7.49
N LYS A 100 -10.46 -5.04 7.93
CA LYS A 100 -10.15 -5.80 9.15
C LYS A 100 -8.77 -6.46 9.03
N ASP A 101 -7.94 -6.28 10.05
CA ASP A 101 -6.58 -6.79 10.13
C ASP A 101 -5.66 -6.34 8.96
N THR A 102 -6.09 -5.34 8.19
CA THR A 102 -5.30 -4.71 7.13
C THR A 102 -4.61 -3.48 7.70
N VAL A 103 -3.28 -3.52 7.70
CA VAL A 103 -2.44 -2.55 8.41
C VAL A 103 -1.88 -1.44 7.53
N MET A 104 -2.01 -1.57 6.22
CA MET A 104 -1.60 -0.54 5.26
C MET A 104 -2.82 0.08 4.58
N PRO A 105 -2.78 1.38 4.22
CA PRO A 105 -3.87 2.01 3.49
C PRO A 105 -3.95 1.46 2.05
N LEU A 106 -5.18 1.27 1.55
CA LEU A 106 -5.45 0.73 0.22
C LEU A 106 -6.37 1.66 -0.56
N SER A 107 -6.32 1.55 -1.89
CA SER A 107 -7.35 2.05 -2.79
C SER A 107 -8.00 0.87 -3.52
N ILE A 108 -9.30 0.92 -3.75
CA ILE A 108 -10.07 -0.13 -4.43
C ILE A 108 -10.83 0.44 -5.62
N ALA A 109 -10.89 -0.31 -6.73
CA ALA A 109 -11.75 -0.04 -7.86
C ALA A 109 -12.59 -1.27 -8.19
N TRP A 110 -13.90 -1.06 -8.43
CA TRP A 110 -14.86 -2.12 -8.77
C TRP A 110 -15.24 -2.08 -10.24
N PHE A 111 -15.47 -3.26 -10.82
CA PHE A 111 -15.81 -3.47 -12.23
C PHE A 111 -17.00 -4.43 -12.35
N ASP A 112 -17.91 -4.14 -13.29
CA ASP A 112 -19.08 -4.98 -13.53
C ASP A 112 -18.74 -6.25 -14.35
N ALA A 113 -19.76 -7.03 -14.70
CA ALA A 113 -19.60 -8.29 -15.45
C ALA A 113 -19.03 -8.09 -16.86
N ALA A 114 -19.20 -6.91 -17.46
CA ALA A 114 -18.59 -6.55 -18.75
C ALA A 114 -17.16 -6.04 -18.59
N GLY A 115 -16.69 -5.90 -17.35
CA GLY A 115 -15.39 -5.30 -17.01
C GLY A 115 -15.39 -3.78 -17.03
N ALA A 116 -16.54 -3.10 -17.11
CA ALA A 116 -16.61 -1.65 -17.07
C ALA A 116 -16.47 -1.13 -15.64
N PHE A 117 -15.75 -0.01 -15.48
CA PHE A 117 -15.56 0.64 -14.19
C PHE A 117 -16.90 1.01 -13.53
N VAL A 118 -17.03 0.70 -12.25
CA VAL A 118 -18.22 0.98 -11.44
C VAL A 118 -18.00 2.19 -10.54
N SER A 119 -17.00 2.10 -9.69
CA SER A 119 -16.59 3.13 -8.71
C SER A 119 -15.25 2.78 -8.11
N SER A 120 -14.68 3.70 -7.35
CA SER A 120 -13.48 3.48 -6.54
C SER A 120 -13.63 4.13 -5.17
N ALA A 121 -12.77 3.75 -4.23
CA ALA A 121 -12.69 4.35 -2.90
C ALA A 121 -11.30 4.18 -2.31
N ASP A 122 -10.90 5.08 -1.43
CA ASP A 122 -9.76 4.90 -0.53
C ASP A 122 -10.22 4.28 0.79
N MET A 123 -9.35 3.46 1.37
CA MET A 123 -9.63 2.66 2.55
C MET A 123 -8.50 2.81 3.55
N GLU A 124 -8.82 3.36 4.73
CA GLU A 124 -7.89 3.51 5.83
C GLU A 124 -7.65 2.18 6.56
N PRO A 125 -6.44 1.96 7.10
CA PRO A 125 -6.12 0.77 7.88
C PRO A 125 -7.09 0.51 9.03
N CYS A 126 -7.36 -0.76 9.33
CA CYS A 126 -8.10 -1.17 10.51
C CYS A 126 -7.34 -2.30 11.22
N PRO A 127 -6.38 -1.96 12.10
CA PRO A 127 -5.52 -2.93 12.75
C PRO A 127 -6.29 -3.91 13.66
N ALA A 128 -5.64 -5.05 13.94
CA ALA A 128 -6.16 -6.07 14.84
C ALA A 128 -6.59 -5.48 16.20
N GLY A 129 -7.70 -6.00 16.76
CA GLY A 129 -8.27 -5.52 18.01
C GLY A 129 -9.23 -4.34 17.88
N THR A 130 -9.36 -3.73 16.70
CA THR A 130 -10.40 -2.73 16.43
C THR A 130 -11.78 -3.38 16.42
N ARG A 131 -12.72 -2.85 17.23
CA ARG A 131 -14.06 -3.45 17.40
C ARG A 131 -14.93 -3.37 16.15
N SER A 132 -14.78 -2.29 15.38
CA SER A 132 -15.59 -2.04 14.20
C SER A 132 -14.72 -1.40 13.12
N CYS A 133 -14.56 -2.08 12.00
CA CYS A 133 -13.86 -1.57 10.83
C CYS A 133 -14.86 -0.93 9.86
N PRO A 134 -14.56 0.26 9.33
CA PRO A 134 -15.36 0.84 8.26
C PRO A 134 -15.44 -0.09 7.05
N THR A 135 -16.59 -0.09 6.38
CA THR A 135 -16.79 -0.81 5.12
C THR A 135 -16.87 0.16 3.95
N ARG A 136 -16.54 -0.33 2.76
CA ARG A 136 -16.72 0.39 1.49
C ARG A 136 -17.52 -0.49 0.54
N SER A 137 -18.52 0.12 -0.08
CA SER A 137 -19.40 -0.54 -1.04
C SER A 137 -19.24 0.10 -2.41
N ALA A 138 -19.32 -0.74 -3.46
CA ALA A 138 -19.42 -0.25 -4.82
C ALA A 138 -20.74 0.53 -5.04
N ALA A 139 -20.75 1.47 -5.98
CA ALA A 139 -21.93 2.27 -6.30
C ALA A 139 -23.08 1.43 -6.88
N ARG A 140 -22.79 0.27 -7.49
CA ARG A 140 -23.74 -0.69 -8.08
C ARG A 140 -23.15 -2.11 -8.05
N PRO A 141 -23.89 -3.18 -8.44
CA PRO A 141 -23.34 -4.53 -8.50
C PRO A 141 -22.07 -4.58 -9.33
N TYR A 142 -21.15 -5.45 -8.92
CA TYR A 142 -19.85 -5.63 -9.54
C TYR A 142 -19.52 -7.12 -9.65
N ARG A 143 -18.60 -7.48 -10.54
CA ARG A 143 -18.12 -8.85 -10.75
C ARG A 143 -16.66 -9.00 -10.32
N SER A 144 -15.92 -7.91 -10.30
CA SER A 144 -14.52 -7.90 -9.83
C SER A 144 -14.16 -6.60 -9.14
N ALA A 145 -13.13 -6.67 -8.28
CA ALA A 145 -12.53 -5.51 -7.65
C ALA A 145 -11.00 -5.63 -7.67
N VAL A 146 -10.31 -4.51 -7.74
CA VAL A 146 -8.84 -4.48 -7.66
C VAL A 146 -8.45 -3.59 -6.50
N GLU A 147 -7.72 -4.17 -5.53
CA GLU A 147 -7.06 -3.44 -4.45
C GLU A 147 -5.60 -3.18 -4.81
N VAL A 148 -5.15 -1.97 -4.52
CA VAL A 148 -3.76 -1.53 -4.67
C VAL A 148 -3.34 -0.75 -3.43
N PRO A 149 -2.04 -0.56 -3.15
CA PRO A 149 -1.59 0.41 -2.15
C PRO A 149 -2.21 1.78 -2.43
N SER A 150 -2.55 2.52 -1.37
CA SER A 150 -3.30 3.78 -1.46
C SER A 150 -2.70 4.75 -2.49
N GLY A 151 -3.57 5.34 -3.32
CA GLY A 151 -3.21 6.34 -4.32
C GLY A 151 -2.68 5.76 -5.64
N ARG A 152 -2.54 4.42 -5.80
CA ARG A 152 -1.93 3.82 -7.00
C ARG A 152 -2.91 3.38 -8.09
N LEU A 153 -4.21 3.68 -7.98
CA LEU A 153 -5.19 3.31 -9.01
C LEU A 153 -4.85 3.92 -10.39
N ASP A 154 -4.45 5.17 -10.42
CA ASP A 154 -4.14 5.89 -11.67
C ASP A 154 -2.89 5.32 -12.37
N GLU A 155 -1.91 4.81 -11.60
CA GLU A 155 -0.72 4.16 -12.16
C GLU A 155 -1.09 2.93 -13.00
N LEU A 156 -2.15 2.23 -12.61
CA LEU A 156 -2.67 1.07 -13.31
C LEU A 156 -3.71 1.43 -14.38
N GLY A 157 -4.15 2.68 -14.45
CA GLY A 157 -5.22 3.14 -15.34
C GLY A 157 -6.63 2.76 -14.85
N LEU A 158 -6.79 2.42 -13.56
CA LEU A 158 -8.06 2.03 -12.93
C LEU A 158 -8.88 3.29 -12.57
N THR A 159 -9.34 4.01 -13.59
CA THR A 159 -10.02 5.30 -13.49
C THR A 159 -11.44 5.24 -14.04
N PRO A 160 -12.32 6.21 -13.75
CA PRO A 160 -13.64 6.29 -14.35
C PRO A 160 -13.59 6.15 -15.87
N GLY A 161 -14.43 5.25 -16.41
CA GLY A 161 -14.48 4.93 -17.84
C GLY A 161 -13.48 3.92 -18.32
N SER A 162 -12.57 3.42 -17.49
CA SER A 162 -11.70 2.31 -17.84
C SER A 162 -12.44 0.98 -17.90
N THR A 163 -11.84 0.00 -18.58
CA THR A 163 -12.31 -1.39 -18.58
C THR A 163 -11.21 -2.33 -18.14
N LEU A 164 -11.60 -3.43 -17.50
CA LEU A 164 -10.71 -4.45 -16.96
C LEU A 164 -11.02 -5.80 -17.60
N ARG A 165 -9.97 -6.55 -17.98
CA ARG A 165 -10.05 -7.95 -18.42
C ARG A 165 -9.07 -8.81 -17.65
N LEU A 166 -9.56 -9.93 -17.14
CA LEU A 166 -8.72 -10.98 -16.56
C LEU A 166 -8.02 -11.74 -17.68
N GLY A 167 -6.73 -11.99 -17.53
CA GLY A 167 -5.90 -12.77 -18.43
C GLY A 167 -5.33 -14.02 -17.77
N GLU A 168 -4.24 -14.51 -18.33
CA GLU A 168 -3.58 -15.75 -17.91
C GLU A 168 -2.67 -15.54 -16.69
N ALA A 169 -2.14 -16.65 -16.15
CA ALA A 169 -1.14 -16.62 -15.08
C ALA A 169 0.09 -15.81 -15.53
N CYS A 170 0.69 -15.10 -14.58
CA CYS A 170 1.96 -14.37 -14.75
C CYS A 170 2.98 -14.77 -13.69
N ALA A 171 4.26 -14.69 -14.05
CA ALA A 171 5.40 -15.02 -13.17
C ALA A 171 5.87 -13.80 -12.36
#